data_0fb906c47035d7412fb7379d2f79e99e
#
_entry.id   0fb906c47035d7412fb7379d2f79e99e
#
_cell.length_a   1.000
_cell.length_b   1.000
_cell.length_c   1.000
_cell.angle_alpha   90.00
_cell.angle_beta   90.00
_cell.angle_gamma   90.00
#
_symmetry.space_group_name_H-M   'P 1'
#
loop_
_entity.id
_entity.type
_entity.pdbx_description
1 polymer ?
#
loop_
_entity_poly.entity_id
_entity_poly.type
_entity_poly.pdbx_seq_one_letter_code
_entity_poly.pdbx_strand_id
1 'polypeptide(L)'
;REDVVTRPEGFNTRMAKGGQNFSGGQIQRIEIATALAREPVILIMDEATSALDADTEKRIMDSIRKMGITLIIIAHRLSTIRDCDEILVLEKGTVVERGTHLELMETGSVYKELVSCN
;
A
#
# COMPACT_ATOMS: atom_id res chain seq x y z
N ARG A 1 6.89 -7.50 -13.33
CA ARG A 1 7.10 -7.40 -12.58
C ARG A 1 6.93 -6.28 -11.76
N GLU A 2 6.90 -6.44 -10.89
CA GLU A 2 7.02 -5.58 -9.86
C GLU A 2 7.42 -4.25 -10.29
N ASP A 3 8.04 -4.24 -11.36
CA ASP A 3 8.58 -3.03 -11.81
C ASP A 3 7.60 -1.93 -12.01
N VAL A 4 6.36 -2.29 -12.20
CA VAL A 4 5.34 -1.28 -12.44
C VAL A 4 5.22 -0.34 -11.26
N VAL A 5 5.35 -0.88 -10.06
CA VAL A 5 5.24 -0.06 -8.85
C VAL A 5 6.61 0.38 -8.37
N THR A 6 7.61 -0.50 -8.49
CA THR A 6 8.93 -0.19 -7.96
C THR A 6 9.79 0.64 -8.87
N ARG A 7 9.39 0.78 -10.13
CA ARG A 7 10.15 1.57 -11.07
C ARG A 7 9.35 2.67 -11.71
N PRO A 8 8.64 3.41 -10.93
CA PRO A 8 7.97 4.57 -11.48
C PRO A 8 8.94 5.73 -11.67
N GLU A 9 10.21 5.52 -11.40
CA GLU A 9 11.18 6.58 -11.49
C GLU A 9 11.18 7.32 -12.79
N GLY A 10 11.18 6.58 -13.89
CA GLY A 10 11.12 7.20 -15.19
C GLY A 10 9.85 8.00 -15.37
N PHE A 11 8.76 7.45 -14.92
CA PHE A 11 7.46 8.10 -14.98
C PHE A 11 7.41 9.28 -14.02
N ASN A 12 7.89 9.08 -12.81
CA ASN A 12 7.90 10.13 -11.81
C ASN A 12 8.78 11.29 -12.21
N THR A 13 9.91 11.01 -12.83
CA THR A 13 10.79 12.07 -13.31
C THR A 13 10.07 12.94 -14.32
N ARG A 14 9.33 12.31 -15.21
CA ARG A 14 8.55 13.02 -16.19
C ARG A 14 7.44 13.83 -15.55
N MET A 15 6.75 13.22 -14.59
CA MET A 15 5.70 13.92 -13.87
C MET A 15 6.24 15.07 -13.05
N ALA A 16 7.43 14.93 -12.49
CA ALA A 16 8.03 16.01 -11.73
C ALA A 16 8.26 17.25 -12.57
N LYS A 17 8.61 17.05 -13.84
CA LYS A 17 8.80 18.18 -14.72
C LYS A 17 7.49 18.86 -15.07
N GLY A 18 6.52 18.07 -15.52
CA GLY A 18 5.21 18.62 -15.86
C GLY A 18 4.30 18.63 -14.66
N GLY A 19 4.71 17.96 -13.59
CA GLY A 19 3.85 17.69 -12.46
C GLY A 19 4.03 18.63 -11.28
N GLN A 20 4.67 19.75 -11.49
CA GLN A 20 4.80 20.73 -10.42
C GLN A 20 3.44 21.22 -9.94
N ASN A 21 2.42 21.07 -10.77
CA ASN A 21 1.08 21.50 -10.45
C ASN A 21 0.23 20.40 -9.83
N PHE A 22 0.79 19.19 -9.69
CA PHE A 22 0.05 18.09 -9.11
C PHE A 22 0.35 17.94 -7.62
N SER A 23 -0.67 17.63 -6.82
CA SER A 23 -0.46 17.30 -5.42
C SER A 23 0.17 15.92 -5.32
N GLY A 24 0.74 15.60 -4.14
CA GLY A 24 1.28 14.27 -3.90
C GLY A 24 0.24 13.19 -4.08
N GLY A 25 -1.00 13.46 -3.64
CA GLY A 25 -2.08 12.49 -3.80
C GLY A 25 -2.45 12.26 -5.25
N GLN A 26 -2.43 13.31 -6.06
CA GLN A 26 -2.71 13.16 -7.49
C GLN A 26 -1.65 12.33 -8.17
N ILE A 27 -0.39 12.56 -7.82
CA ILE A 27 0.72 11.78 -8.37
C ILE A 27 0.58 10.32 -7.98
N GLN A 28 0.25 10.03 -6.72
CA GLN A 28 0.06 8.65 -6.29
C GLN A 28 -1.07 7.97 -7.02
N ARG A 29 -2.18 8.67 -7.25
CA ARG A 29 -3.30 8.09 -8.00
C ARG A 29 -2.91 7.77 -9.44
N ILE A 30 -2.13 8.64 -10.05
CA ILE A 30 -1.65 8.41 -11.41
C ILE A 30 -0.72 7.20 -11.46
N GLU A 31 0.15 7.08 -10.47
CA GLU A 31 1.05 5.92 -10.39
C GLU A 31 0.29 4.63 -10.24
N ILE A 32 -0.72 4.61 -9.39
CA ILE A 32 -1.55 3.43 -9.18
C ILE A 32 -2.29 3.07 -10.47
N ALA A 33 -2.89 4.07 -11.12
CA ALA A 33 -3.61 3.84 -12.37
C ALA A 33 -2.68 3.30 -13.45
N THR A 34 -1.46 3.80 -13.51
CA THR A 34 -0.48 3.35 -14.47
C THR A 34 -0.13 1.88 -14.23
N ALA A 35 0.05 1.51 -12.98
CA ALA A 35 0.34 0.13 -12.62
C ALA A 35 -0.82 -0.79 -12.98
N LEU A 36 -2.04 -0.37 -12.69
CA LEU A 36 -3.22 -1.17 -12.95
C LEU A 36 -3.51 -1.33 -14.45
N ALA A 37 -3.12 -0.34 -15.25
CA ALA A 37 -3.32 -0.39 -16.70
C ALA A 37 -2.56 -1.54 -17.34
N ARG A 38 -1.57 -2.08 -16.67
CA ARG A 38 -0.81 -3.24 -17.16
C ARG A 38 -1.43 -4.58 -16.79
N GLU A 39 -2.57 -4.54 -16.14
CA GLU A 39 -3.33 -5.73 -15.74
C GLU A 39 -2.47 -6.74 -14.98
N PRO A 40 -1.89 -6.34 -13.84
CA PRO A 40 -0.99 -7.22 -13.10
C PRO A 40 -1.74 -8.36 -12.41
N VAL A 41 -1.03 -9.45 -12.17
CA VAL A 41 -1.54 -10.55 -11.35
C VAL A 41 -1.18 -10.27 -9.89
N ILE A 42 -0.02 -9.67 -9.68
CA ILE A 42 0.46 -9.27 -8.35
C ILE A 42 0.80 -7.79 -8.41
N LEU A 43 0.30 -7.04 -7.44
CA LEU A 43 0.60 -5.62 -7.32
C LEU A 43 1.26 -5.37 -5.97
N ILE A 44 2.41 -4.71 -6.00
CA ILE A 44 3.12 -4.34 -4.77
C ILE A 44 2.97 -2.83 -4.57
N MET A 45 2.41 -2.44 -3.44
CA MET A 45 2.23 -1.04 -3.11
C MET A 45 3.07 -0.69 -1.89
N ASP A 46 4.12 0.08 -2.11
CA ASP A 46 5.02 0.51 -1.04
C ASP A 46 4.67 1.94 -0.68
N GLU A 47 3.81 2.09 0.32
CA GLU A 47 3.31 3.39 0.78
C GLU A 47 2.69 4.21 -0.35
N ALA A 48 2.10 3.52 -1.31
CA ALA A 48 1.58 4.17 -2.52
C ALA A 48 0.37 5.06 -2.29
N THR A 49 -0.24 4.97 -1.12
CA THR A 49 -1.43 5.78 -0.77
C THR A 49 -1.14 6.76 0.36
N SER A 50 0.11 6.95 0.72
CA SER A 50 0.47 7.78 1.88
C SER A 50 0.05 9.24 1.77
N ALA A 51 -0.06 9.76 0.56
CA ALA A 51 -0.48 11.15 0.34
C ALA A 51 -1.98 11.29 0.07
N LEU A 52 -2.74 10.21 0.18
CA LEU A 52 -4.17 10.24 -0.05
C LEU A 52 -4.92 10.40 1.27
N ASP A 53 -6.09 11.05 1.22
CA ASP A 53 -6.96 11.08 2.38
C ASP A 53 -7.61 9.70 2.57
N ALA A 54 -8.14 9.46 3.76
CA ALA A 54 -8.66 8.14 4.12
C ALA A 54 -9.78 7.66 3.20
N ASP A 55 -10.68 8.55 2.81
CA ASP A 55 -11.80 8.18 1.94
C ASP A 55 -11.32 7.78 0.55
N THR A 56 -10.40 8.55 0.00
CA THR A 56 -9.86 8.26 -1.32
C THR A 56 -9.07 6.95 -1.30
N GLU A 57 -8.26 6.77 -0.27
CA GLU A 57 -7.51 5.53 -0.11
C GLU A 57 -8.45 4.33 -0.06
N LYS A 58 -9.50 4.43 0.73
CA LYS A 58 -10.44 3.32 0.87
C LYS A 58 -11.08 2.97 -0.46
N ARG A 59 -11.52 3.97 -1.22
CA ARG A 59 -12.13 3.72 -2.52
C ARG A 59 -11.18 3.03 -3.48
N ILE A 60 -9.93 3.48 -3.49
CA ILE A 60 -8.92 2.88 -4.36
C ILE A 60 -8.64 1.44 -3.95
N MET A 61 -8.47 1.21 -2.66
CA MET A 61 -8.20 -0.14 -2.17
C MET A 61 -9.36 -1.08 -2.44
N ASP A 62 -10.59 -0.63 -2.25
CA ASP A 62 -11.77 -1.44 -2.53
C ASP A 62 -11.84 -1.78 -4.02
N SER A 63 -11.53 -0.83 -4.88
CA SER A 63 -11.52 -1.06 -6.33
C SER A 63 -10.48 -2.10 -6.71
N ILE A 64 -9.29 -2.01 -6.13
CA ILE A 64 -8.21 -2.96 -6.42
C ILE A 64 -8.60 -4.37 -5.96
N ARG A 65 -9.22 -4.48 -4.79
CA ARG A 65 -9.65 -5.77 -4.28
C ARG A 65 -10.67 -6.44 -5.18
N LYS A 66 -11.55 -5.66 -5.79
CA LYS A 66 -12.56 -6.19 -6.71
C LYS A 66 -11.95 -6.75 -7.99
N MET A 67 -10.73 -6.36 -8.31
CA MET A 67 -10.06 -6.84 -9.51
C MET A 67 -9.54 -8.26 -9.37
N GLY A 68 -9.52 -8.80 -8.15
CA GLY A 68 -9.08 -10.17 -7.92
C GLY A 68 -7.59 -10.40 -8.06
N ILE A 69 -6.79 -9.35 -7.96
CA ILE A 69 -5.33 -9.48 -8.04
C ILE A 69 -4.75 -9.69 -6.64
N THR A 70 -3.58 -10.29 -6.59
CA THR A 70 -2.86 -10.43 -5.32
C THR A 70 -2.19 -9.10 -5.00
N LEU A 71 -2.47 -8.60 -3.81
CA LEU A 71 -1.99 -7.29 -3.40
C LEU A 71 -1.06 -7.42 -2.21
N ILE A 72 0.15 -6.90 -2.36
CA ILE A 72 1.12 -6.83 -1.27
C ILE A 72 1.27 -5.37 -0.90
N ILE A 73 0.96 -5.04 0.35
CA ILE A 73 0.96 -3.66 0.82
C ILE A 73 2.05 -3.47 1.85
N ILE A 74 2.86 -2.44 1.67
CA ILE A 74 3.83 -2.00 2.66
C ILE A 74 3.34 -0.63 3.09
N ALA A 75 2.89 -0.53 4.33
CA ALA A 75 2.29 0.70 4.80
C ALA A 75 2.44 0.85 6.30
N HIS A 76 2.25 2.07 6.78
CA HIS A 76 2.29 2.38 8.20
C HIS A 76 0.93 2.78 8.75
N ARG A 77 -0.05 3.02 7.88
CA ARG A 77 -1.39 3.37 8.34
C ARG A 77 -2.16 2.13 8.73
N LEU A 78 -2.71 2.14 9.92
CA LEU A 78 -3.54 1.05 10.38
C LEU A 78 -4.73 0.83 9.45
N SER A 79 -5.34 1.92 8.97
CA SER A 79 -6.50 1.84 8.10
C SER A 79 -6.22 1.08 6.81
N THR A 80 -4.97 1.09 6.35
CA THR A 80 -4.58 0.38 5.14
C THR A 80 -4.36 -1.10 5.43
N ILE A 81 -3.84 -1.39 6.60
CA ILE A 81 -3.37 -2.74 6.97
C ILE A 81 -4.47 -3.63 7.52
N ARG A 82 -5.37 -3.06 8.32
CA ARG A 82 -6.31 -3.86 9.11
C ARG A 82 -7.24 -4.77 8.31
N ASP A 83 -7.54 -4.39 7.08
CA ASP A 83 -8.45 -5.18 6.24
C ASP A 83 -7.74 -6.20 5.37
N CYS A 84 -6.43 -6.36 5.54
CA CYS A 84 -5.68 -7.34 4.78
C CYS A 84 -6.03 -8.76 5.23
N ASP A 85 -5.97 -9.70 4.29
CA ASP A 85 -6.24 -11.11 4.60
C ASP A 85 -5.16 -11.69 5.50
N GLU A 86 -3.95 -11.20 5.37
CA GLU A 86 -2.85 -11.62 6.22
C GLU A 86 -1.90 -10.46 6.41
N ILE A 87 -1.46 -10.27 7.64
CA ILE A 87 -0.51 -9.22 7.99
C ILE A 87 0.79 -9.89 8.44
N LEU A 88 1.89 -9.44 7.91
CA LEU A 88 3.22 -9.91 8.31
C LEU A 88 3.91 -8.77 9.04
N VAL A 89 4.36 -9.04 10.25
CA VAL A 89 5.12 -8.06 11.03
C VAL A 89 6.58 -8.42 10.93
N LEU A 90 7.37 -7.49 10.44
CA LEU A 90 8.80 -7.70 10.24
C LEU A 90 9.63 -6.95 11.27
N GLU A 91 10.66 -7.61 11.76
CA GLU A 91 11.57 -7.00 12.69
C GLU A 91 12.96 -7.51 12.35
N LYS A 92 13.86 -6.58 12.05
CA LYS A 92 15.24 -6.91 11.68
C LYS A 92 15.31 -7.93 10.54
N GLY A 93 14.45 -7.76 9.55
CA GLY A 93 14.45 -8.61 8.37
C GLY A 93 13.81 -9.98 8.55
N THR A 94 13.16 -10.20 9.68
CA THR A 94 12.53 -11.49 9.98
C THR A 94 11.06 -11.29 10.28
N VAL A 95 10.21 -12.23 9.84
CA VAL A 95 8.80 -12.21 10.19
C VAL A 95 8.65 -12.70 11.63
N VAL A 96 8.22 -11.82 12.51
CA VAL A 96 8.07 -12.15 13.92
C VAL A 96 6.63 -12.46 14.31
N GLU A 97 5.66 -11.94 13.54
CA GLU A 97 4.25 -12.21 13.76
C GLU A 97 3.54 -12.27 12.43
N ARG A 98 2.49 -13.06 12.34
CA ARG A 98 1.67 -13.11 11.14
C ARG A 98 0.25 -13.54 11.51
N GLY A 99 -0.72 -13.00 10.80
CA GLY A 99 -2.12 -13.31 11.03
C GLY A 99 -3.00 -12.18 10.55
N THR A 100 -4.28 -12.24 10.91
CA THR A 100 -5.21 -11.15 10.60
C THR A 100 -5.09 -10.10 11.69
N HIS A 101 -5.72 -8.94 11.45
CA HIS A 101 -5.75 -7.88 12.44
C HIS A 101 -6.28 -8.37 13.78
N LEU A 102 -7.40 -9.10 13.75
CA LEU A 102 -8.01 -9.60 14.98
C LEU A 102 -7.09 -10.58 15.71
N GLU A 103 -6.48 -11.49 14.97
CA GLU A 103 -5.56 -12.46 15.56
C GLU A 103 -4.38 -11.77 16.22
N LEU A 104 -3.81 -10.79 15.54
CA LEU A 104 -2.64 -10.10 16.05
C LEU A 104 -2.97 -9.18 17.21
N MET A 105 -4.19 -8.67 17.27
CA MET A 105 -4.63 -7.88 18.41
C MET A 105 -4.81 -8.74 19.66
N GLU A 106 -5.12 -10.02 19.48
CA GLU A 106 -5.28 -10.93 20.62
C GLU A 106 -3.94 -11.49 21.08
N THR A 107 -3.11 -11.93 20.14
CA THR A 107 -1.91 -12.69 20.49
C THR A 107 -0.60 -11.97 20.20
N GLY A 108 -0.62 -10.99 19.29
CA GLY A 108 0.61 -10.30 18.90
C GLY A 108 1.01 -9.25 19.91
N SER A 109 2.29 -9.18 20.23
CA SER A 109 2.80 -8.13 21.11
C SER A 109 3.39 -6.98 20.30
N VAL A 110 4.13 -7.30 19.25
CA VAL A 110 4.76 -6.27 18.42
C VAL A 110 3.70 -5.51 17.63
N TYR A 111 2.75 -6.22 17.05
CA TYR A 111 1.68 -5.59 16.29
C TYR A 111 0.84 -4.65 17.16
N LYS A 112 0.49 -5.09 18.36
CA LYS A 112 -0.26 -4.25 19.29
C LYS A 112 0.46 -2.96 19.59
N GLU A 113 1.77 -3.06 19.78
CA GLU A 113 2.60 -1.90 20.05
C GLU A 113 2.59 -0.93 18.89
N LEU A 114 2.74 -1.45 17.67
CA LEU A 114 2.72 -0.63 16.47
C LEU A 114 1.37 0.06 16.29
N VAL A 115 0.29 -0.65 16.56
CA VAL A 115 -1.05 -0.10 16.46
C VAL A 115 -1.27 1.00 17.49
N SER A 116 -0.74 0.83 18.70
CA SER A 116 -0.87 1.82 19.76
C SER A 116 -0.15 3.12 19.46
N CYS A 117 0.84 3.07 18.58
CA CYS A 117 1.59 4.26 18.19
C CYS A 117 0.94 5.05 17.07
N ASN A 118 -0.12 4.55 16.50
CA ASN A 118 -0.81 5.24 15.39
C ASN A 118 -1.96 6.11 15.85
#